data_84b2ddfee653dd6f6bf5b6896be9f6d0
#
_entry.id   84b2ddfee653dd6f6bf5b6896be9f6d0
#
_cell.length_a   1.000
_cell.length_b   1.000
_cell.length_c   1.000
_cell.angle_alpha   90.00
_cell.angle_beta   90.00
_cell.angle_gamma   90.00
#
_symmetry.space_group_name_H-M   'P 1'
#
loop_
_entity.id
_entity.type
_entity.pdbx_description
1 polymer ?
#
loop_
_entity_poly.entity_id
_entity_poly.type
_entity_poly.pdbx_seq_one_letter_code
_entity_poly.pdbx_strand_id
1 'polypeptide(L)'
;MVLSYGEGTFDNYRAALGAVGIETVVSMDTALARRCGGLLLPGGGDIFGGLGRRETAAINAVICRRRPILGICRGMQALNVYFGGTLHDRITGHQLPQGDMVHLTRAEGLMAQLLGPSPLVTSNHHQAVKTLGRGLTVCQRAEDGIVEAVVHETLPVLGVQYHPERQSFCLRRDDATDAAALFRWWAAQAE
;
A
#
# COMPACT_ATOMS: atom_id res chain seq x y z
N MET A 1 -12.97 0.01 -3.83
CA MET A 1 -13.06 1.40 -3.31
C MET A 1 -11.66 1.92 -3.02
N VAL A 2 -11.34 3.16 -3.43
CA VAL A 2 -10.18 3.91 -2.93
C VAL A 2 -10.67 4.84 -1.82
N LEU A 3 -10.09 4.74 -0.62
CA LEU A 3 -10.46 5.61 0.49
C LEU A 3 -9.86 6.99 0.26
N SER A 4 -10.69 8.02 0.19
CA SER A 4 -10.24 9.40 0.11
C SER A 4 -9.96 9.95 1.51
N TYR A 5 -8.88 10.70 1.64
CA TYR A 5 -8.56 11.47 2.86
C TYR A 5 -9.02 12.95 2.76
N GLY A 6 -9.74 13.30 1.68
CA GLY A 6 -10.30 14.63 1.44
C GLY A 6 -9.46 15.52 0.53
N GLU A 7 -8.15 15.34 0.49
CA GLU A 7 -7.22 16.09 -0.37
C GLU A 7 -6.37 15.12 -1.20
N GLY A 8 -5.91 15.60 -2.35
CA GLY A 8 -5.03 14.87 -3.26
C GLY A 8 -5.72 14.34 -4.51
N THR A 9 -4.92 13.95 -5.48
CA THR A 9 -5.37 13.29 -6.70
C THR A 9 -5.27 11.77 -6.54
N PHE A 10 -6.27 11.04 -7.02
CA PHE A 10 -6.32 9.58 -6.97
C PHE A 10 -6.21 8.97 -8.37
N ASP A 11 -5.83 9.77 -9.37
CA ASP A 11 -5.86 9.36 -10.77
C ASP A 11 -4.87 8.23 -11.06
N ASN A 12 -3.68 8.26 -10.44
CA ASN A 12 -2.69 7.19 -10.59
C ASN A 12 -3.22 5.85 -10.07
N TYR A 13 -3.88 5.84 -8.90
CA TYR A 13 -4.49 4.64 -8.33
C TYR A 13 -5.65 4.15 -9.19
N ARG A 14 -6.49 5.07 -9.68
CA ARG A 14 -7.61 4.74 -10.58
C ARG A 14 -7.11 4.18 -11.90
N ALA A 15 -6.07 4.77 -12.48
CA ALA A 15 -5.46 4.30 -13.72
C ALA A 15 -4.88 2.89 -13.56
N ALA A 16 -4.13 2.64 -12.47
CA ALA A 16 -3.57 1.33 -12.19
C ALA A 16 -4.64 0.25 -11.97
N LEU A 17 -5.72 0.57 -11.21
CA LEU A 17 -6.83 -0.34 -10.99
C LEU A 17 -7.65 -0.58 -12.27
N GLY A 18 -7.91 0.47 -13.04
CA GLY A 18 -8.59 0.38 -14.34
C GLY A 18 -7.84 -0.49 -15.35
N ALA A 19 -6.50 -0.43 -15.34
CA ALA A 19 -5.65 -1.25 -16.21
C ALA A 19 -5.76 -2.77 -15.93
N VAL A 20 -6.27 -3.15 -14.74
CA VAL A 20 -6.55 -4.55 -14.37
C VAL A 20 -8.05 -4.85 -14.30
N GLY A 21 -8.89 -4.00 -14.92
CA GLY A 21 -10.33 -4.24 -15.04
C GLY A 21 -11.17 -3.90 -13.80
N ILE A 22 -10.59 -3.23 -12.81
CA ILE A 22 -11.33 -2.87 -11.58
C ILE A 22 -12.04 -1.52 -11.76
N GLU A 23 -13.36 -1.55 -11.63
CA GLU A 23 -14.15 -0.34 -11.51
C GLU A 23 -13.93 0.31 -10.13
N THR A 24 -13.57 1.60 -10.14
CA THR A 24 -13.09 2.29 -8.94
C THR A 24 -14.03 3.39 -8.48
N VAL A 25 -14.43 3.33 -7.22
CA VAL A 25 -15.09 4.43 -6.50
C VAL A 25 -14.09 5.08 -5.54
N VAL A 26 -13.91 6.40 -5.64
CA VAL A 26 -13.14 7.21 -4.68
C VAL A 26 -14.13 7.88 -3.74
N SER A 27 -14.01 7.66 -2.44
CA SER A 27 -14.98 8.19 -1.48
C SER A 27 -14.42 8.29 -0.06
N MET A 28 -14.95 9.26 0.69
CA MET A 28 -14.80 9.38 2.14
C MET A 28 -15.93 8.64 2.90
N ASP A 29 -16.96 8.20 2.20
CA ASP A 29 -18.10 7.48 2.80
C ASP A 29 -17.71 6.02 3.06
N THR A 30 -17.44 5.72 4.32
CA THR A 30 -17.05 4.38 4.77
C THR A 30 -18.18 3.35 4.68
N ALA A 31 -19.43 3.77 4.53
CA ALA A 31 -20.54 2.84 4.31
C ALA A 31 -20.40 2.13 2.95
N LEU A 32 -19.79 2.78 1.95
CA LEU A 32 -19.49 2.18 0.65
C LEU A 32 -18.51 1.02 0.76
N ALA A 33 -17.58 1.05 1.72
CA ALA A 33 -16.61 -0.03 1.92
C ALA A 33 -17.29 -1.40 2.14
N ARG A 34 -18.49 -1.41 2.74
CA ARG A 34 -19.28 -2.64 2.95
C ARG A 34 -19.81 -3.25 1.65
N ARG A 35 -19.86 -2.50 0.57
CA ARG A 35 -20.44 -2.90 -0.72
C ARG A 35 -19.37 -3.18 -1.78
N CYS A 36 -18.13 -2.77 -1.54
CA CYS A 36 -17.02 -2.93 -2.48
C CYS A 36 -16.38 -4.31 -2.37
N GLY A 37 -15.85 -4.83 -3.48
CA GLY A 37 -15.11 -6.08 -3.55
C GLY A 37 -13.75 -6.00 -2.86
N GLY A 38 -13.15 -4.80 -2.73
CA GLY A 38 -11.88 -4.56 -2.07
C GLY A 38 -11.69 -3.12 -1.64
N LEU A 39 -10.67 -2.85 -0.85
CA LEU A 39 -10.31 -1.53 -0.36
C LEU A 39 -8.85 -1.21 -0.70
N LEU A 40 -8.62 -0.06 -1.32
CA LEU A 40 -7.29 0.53 -1.45
C LEU A 40 -7.16 1.70 -0.47
N LEU A 41 -6.16 1.65 0.38
CA LEU A 41 -5.71 2.74 1.23
C LEU A 41 -4.54 3.42 0.52
N PRO A 42 -4.69 4.66 0.03
CA PRO A 42 -3.67 5.32 -0.75
C PRO A 42 -2.58 5.96 0.12
N GLY A 43 -1.57 6.52 -0.54
CA GLY A 43 -0.63 7.47 0.06
C GLY A 43 -1.33 8.71 0.61
N GLY A 44 -0.65 9.44 1.45
CA GLY A 44 -1.20 10.65 2.08
C GLY A 44 -0.25 11.27 3.11
N GLY A 45 -0.77 12.16 3.94
CA GLY A 45 -0.04 12.79 5.03
C GLY A 45 0.29 11.84 6.19
N ASP A 46 0.99 12.37 7.18
CA ASP A 46 1.51 11.61 8.32
C ASP A 46 0.43 11.03 9.23
N ILE A 47 0.78 9.94 9.89
CA ILE A 47 -0.04 9.32 10.94
C ILE A 47 0.59 9.65 12.30
N PHE A 48 -0.14 10.40 13.12
CA PHE A 48 0.21 10.71 14.49
C PHE A 48 -0.93 10.32 15.43
N GLY A 49 -0.62 9.66 16.53
CA GLY A 49 -1.60 9.33 17.58
C GLY A 49 -2.67 8.29 17.21
N GLY A 50 -2.46 7.56 16.10
CA GLY A 50 -3.37 6.49 15.66
C GLY A 50 -4.21 6.84 14.44
N LEU A 51 -5.15 5.95 14.08
CA LEU A 51 -6.00 6.12 12.90
C LEU A 51 -7.27 6.90 13.20
N GLY A 52 -7.73 7.65 12.20
CA GLY A 52 -9.03 8.31 12.26
C GLY A 52 -10.19 7.30 12.30
N ARG A 53 -11.32 7.68 12.91
CA ARG A 53 -12.51 6.83 13.03
C ARG A 53 -13.03 6.32 11.67
N ARG A 54 -12.99 7.15 10.63
CA ARG A 54 -13.45 6.77 9.27
C ARG A 54 -12.54 5.70 8.66
N GLU A 55 -11.26 5.85 8.76
CA GLU A 55 -10.28 4.91 8.25
C GLU A 55 -10.42 3.54 8.93
N THR A 56 -10.47 3.55 10.28
CA THR A 56 -10.72 2.34 11.07
C THR A 56 -12.04 1.67 10.67
N ALA A 57 -13.12 2.44 10.48
CA ALA A 57 -14.41 1.91 10.09
C ALA A 57 -14.38 1.29 8.68
N ALA A 58 -13.68 1.90 7.71
CA ALA A 58 -13.52 1.34 6.36
C ALA A 58 -12.75 0.02 6.38
N ILE A 59 -11.62 -0.02 7.11
CA ILE A 59 -10.81 -1.23 7.27
C ILE A 59 -11.66 -2.35 7.92
N ASN A 60 -12.34 -2.07 9.04
CA ASN A 60 -13.22 -3.03 9.71
C ASN A 60 -14.29 -3.60 8.78
N ALA A 61 -14.95 -2.71 8.00
CA ALA A 61 -16.03 -3.11 7.10
C ALA A 61 -15.59 -4.13 6.04
N VAL A 62 -14.33 -4.05 5.60
CA VAL A 62 -13.74 -4.91 4.57
C VAL A 62 -13.16 -6.19 5.19
N ILE A 63 -12.43 -6.07 6.31
CA ILE A 63 -11.83 -7.22 7.04
C ILE A 63 -12.90 -8.19 7.53
N CYS A 64 -14.01 -7.71 8.11
CA CYS A 64 -15.12 -8.56 8.58
C CYS A 64 -15.72 -9.42 7.47
N ARG A 65 -15.57 -9.01 6.21
CA ARG A 65 -16.03 -9.76 5.03
C ARG A 65 -14.92 -10.53 4.34
N ARG A 66 -13.72 -10.55 4.91
CA ARG A 66 -12.51 -11.16 4.34
C ARG A 66 -12.23 -10.71 2.91
N ARG A 67 -12.54 -9.45 2.58
CA ARG A 67 -12.26 -8.87 1.27
C ARG A 67 -10.85 -8.25 1.25
N PRO A 68 -10.20 -8.19 0.07
CA PRO A 68 -8.82 -7.76 -0.04
C PRO A 68 -8.62 -6.27 0.29
N ILE A 69 -7.52 -5.98 0.99
CA ILE A 69 -7.06 -4.62 1.25
C ILE A 69 -5.65 -4.46 0.70
N LEU A 70 -5.44 -3.41 -0.09
CA LEU A 70 -4.13 -2.95 -0.54
C LEU A 70 -3.82 -1.61 0.13
N GLY A 71 -2.77 -1.56 0.94
CA GLY A 71 -2.23 -0.31 1.51
C GLY A 71 -1.01 0.16 0.74
N ILE A 72 -1.00 1.41 0.28
CA ILE A 72 0.13 2.01 -0.45
C ILE A 72 0.68 3.17 0.36
N CYS A 73 1.98 3.18 0.65
CA CYS A 73 2.72 4.20 1.40
C CYS A 73 2.05 4.45 2.76
N ARG A 74 1.39 5.59 2.96
CA ARG A 74 0.61 5.85 4.16
C ARG A 74 -0.44 4.75 4.43
N GLY A 75 -1.01 4.15 3.38
CA GLY A 75 -1.96 3.04 3.51
C GLY A 75 -1.36 1.79 4.14
N MET A 76 -0.11 1.42 3.84
CA MET A 76 0.61 0.35 4.53
C MET A 76 0.85 0.71 6.00
N GLN A 77 1.26 1.94 6.27
CA GLN A 77 1.46 2.43 7.63
C GLN A 77 0.15 2.38 8.44
N ALA A 78 -0.97 2.75 7.82
CA ALA A 78 -2.30 2.66 8.41
C ALA A 78 -2.68 1.21 8.76
N LEU A 79 -2.40 0.25 7.89
CA LEU A 79 -2.60 -1.17 8.17
C LEU A 79 -1.74 -1.63 9.36
N ASN A 80 -0.46 -1.24 9.39
CA ASN A 80 0.41 -1.56 10.52
C ASN A 80 -0.14 -1.03 11.84
N VAL A 81 -0.56 0.24 11.89
CA VAL A 81 -1.14 0.87 13.08
C VAL A 81 -2.49 0.22 13.44
N TYR A 82 -3.33 -0.10 12.46
CA TYR A 82 -4.60 -0.81 12.69
C TYR A 82 -4.40 -2.14 13.40
N PHE A 83 -3.37 -2.91 13.03
CA PHE A 83 -3.01 -4.17 13.70
C PHE A 83 -2.18 -4.00 14.98
N GLY A 84 -2.01 -2.77 15.46
CA GLY A 84 -1.36 -2.45 16.73
C GLY A 84 0.15 -2.28 16.66
N GLY A 85 0.70 -2.10 15.46
CA GLY A 85 2.10 -1.72 15.25
C GLY A 85 2.34 -0.24 15.45
N THR A 86 3.61 0.18 15.37
CA THR A 86 4.04 1.57 15.52
C THR A 86 4.88 2.03 14.33
N LEU A 87 5.08 3.33 14.22
CA LEU A 87 5.86 3.95 13.16
C LEU A 87 7.08 4.67 13.72
N HIS A 88 8.12 4.79 12.90
CA HIS A 88 9.12 5.84 13.04
C HIS A 88 8.50 7.14 12.52
N ASP A 89 8.55 8.20 13.34
CA ASP A 89 8.01 9.50 12.96
C ASP A 89 8.82 10.13 11.82
N ARG A 90 10.12 9.83 11.76
CA ARG A 90 11.00 10.32 10.72
C ARG A 90 12.16 9.38 10.45
N ILE A 91 12.34 9.05 9.18
CA ILE A 91 13.51 8.40 8.61
C ILE A 91 14.10 9.28 7.50
N THR A 92 15.30 8.95 7.04
CA THR A 92 15.99 9.61 5.92
C THR A 92 16.32 8.61 4.84
N GLY A 93 16.59 9.07 3.61
CA GLY A 93 17.01 8.19 2.52
C GLY A 93 15.88 7.55 1.72
N HIS A 94 14.60 7.90 1.99
CA HIS A 94 13.44 7.32 1.32
C HIS A 94 12.57 8.34 0.59
N GLN A 95 13.03 9.57 0.48
CA GLN A 95 12.39 10.61 -0.33
C GLN A 95 13.42 11.61 -0.85
N LEU A 96 13.07 12.26 -1.96
CA LEU A 96 13.79 13.43 -2.50
C LEU A 96 13.02 14.70 -2.20
N PRO A 97 13.68 15.88 -2.22
CA PRO A 97 13.00 17.17 -2.12
C PRO A 97 11.98 17.38 -3.25
N GLN A 98 12.21 16.78 -4.41
CA GLN A 98 11.30 16.80 -5.55
C GLN A 98 11.33 15.44 -6.27
N GLY A 99 10.14 14.93 -6.63
CA GLY A 99 9.98 13.67 -7.32
C GLY A 99 10.14 12.44 -6.42
N ASP A 100 10.14 11.28 -7.04
CA ASP A 100 10.32 9.99 -6.38
C ASP A 100 11.78 9.55 -6.51
N MET A 101 12.36 9.04 -5.44
CA MET A 101 13.61 8.30 -5.56
C MET A 101 13.36 6.85 -5.95
N VAL A 102 14.37 6.20 -6.51
CA VAL A 102 14.34 4.75 -6.78
C VAL A 102 15.46 4.11 -5.98
N HIS A 103 15.13 3.03 -5.27
CA HIS A 103 16.12 2.27 -4.52
C HIS A 103 15.91 0.76 -4.62
N LEU A 104 16.98 0.02 -4.35
CA LEU A 104 16.97 -1.44 -4.35
C LEU A 104 16.31 -1.96 -3.07
N THR A 105 15.56 -3.04 -3.22
CA THR A 105 14.97 -3.78 -2.10
C THR A 105 15.25 -5.27 -2.22
N ARG A 106 15.03 -6.00 -1.14
CA ARG A 106 15.05 -7.47 -1.10
C ARG A 106 13.66 -7.97 -0.77
N ALA A 107 13.13 -8.79 -1.65
CA ALA A 107 11.78 -9.35 -1.56
C ALA A 107 11.83 -10.86 -1.32
N GLU A 108 10.88 -11.34 -0.52
CA GLU A 108 10.69 -12.74 -0.19
C GLU A 108 9.21 -13.14 -0.39
N GLY A 109 8.91 -14.43 -0.37
CA GLY A 109 7.54 -14.95 -0.44
C GLY A 109 6.74 -14.37 -1.61
N LEU A 110 5.59 -13.80 -1.32
CA LEU A 110 4.68 -13.22 -2.32
C LEU A 110 5.36 -12.13 -3.16
N MET A 111 6.08 -11.21 -2.52
CA MET A 111 6.67 -10.09 -3.27
C MET A 111 7.78 -10.54 -4.21
N ALA A 112 8.58 -11.55 -3.84
CA ALA A 112 9.57 -12.15 -4.73
C ALA A 112 8.93 -12.87 -5.93
N GLN A 113 7.76 -13.48 -5.73
CA GLN A 113 6.99 -14.10 -6.82
C GLN A 113 6.43 -13.06 -7.79
N LEU A 114 6.01 -11.91 -7.30
CA LEU A 114 5.40 -10.85 -8.11
C LEU A 114 6.43 -9.97 -8.83
N LEU A 115 7.52 -9.61 -8.15
CA LEU A 115 8.46 -8.58 -8.61
C LEU A 115 9.91 -9.09 -8.77
N GLY A 116 10.17 -10.35 -8.44
CA GLY A 116 11.52 -10.88 -8.35
C GLY A 116 12.18 -10.61 -6.99
N PRO A 117 13.35 -11.22 -6.72
CA PRO A 117 13.98 -11.19 -5.40
C PRO A 117 14.63 -9.83 -5.04
N SER A 118 14.90 -8.99 -6.03
CA SER A 118 15.64 -7.73 -5.84
C SER A 118 15.02 -6.60 -6.66
N PRO A 119 13.74 -6.20 -6.39
CA PRO A 119 13.09 -5.17 -7.17
C PRO A 119 13.59 -3.77 -6.82
N LEU A 120 13.68 -2.91 -7.84
CA LEU A 120 13.84 -1.46 -7.71
C LEU A 120 12.47 -0.80 -7.56
N VAL A 121 12.27 0.00 -6.53
CA VAL A 121 10.98 0.58 -6.18
C VAL A 121 11.01 2.11 -6.06
N THR A 122 9.90 2.75 -6.45
CA THR A 122 9.72 4.21 -6.32
C THR A 122 9.31 4.58 -4.90
N SER A 123 10.12 5.36 -4.23
CA SER A 123 9.97 5.73 -2.82
C SER A 123 9.76 7.23 -2.65
N ASN A 124 8.81 7.59 -1.79
CA ASN A 124 8.57 8.97 -1.38
C ASN A 124 7.90 9.00 0.00
N HIS A 125 8.65 8.66 1.03
CA HIS A 125 8.14 8.65 2.41
C HIS A 125 9.23 9.01 3.42
N HIS A 126 8.81 9.53 4.58
CA HIS A 126 9.68 9.82 5.72
C HIS A 126 9.20 9.17 7.03
N GLN A 127 7.98 8.62 7.05
CA GLN A 127 7.55 7.69 8.10
C GLN A 127 7.73 6.24 7.62
N ALA A 128 7.97 5.31 8.55
CA ALA A 128 8.12 3.89 8.23
C ALA A 128 7.67 3.02 9.42
N VAL A 129 7.42 1.74 9.17
CA VAL A 129 7.11 0.75 10.21
C VAL A 129 8.28 0.63 11.19
N LYS A 130 7.99 0.79 12.50
CA LYS A 130 8.94 0.60 13.60
C LYS A 130 8.74 -0.76 14.28
N THR A 131 7.53 -0.99 14.80
CA THR A 131 7.14 -2.31 15.29
C THR A 131 6.00 -2.84 14.43
N LEU A 132 6.11 -4.12 14.08
CA LEU A 132 5.12 -4.76 13.23
C LEU A 132 3.80 -5.01 13.98
N GLY A 133 2.68 -4.77 13.31
CA GLY A 133 1.35 -5.07 13.82
C GLY A 133 1.11 -6.59 13.89
N ARG A 134 0.18 -7.01 14.72
CA ARG A 134 -0.16 -8.42 14.95
C ARG A 134 -0.67 -9.09 13.66
N GLY A 135 -0.15 -10.29 13.37
CA GLY A 135 -0.51 -11.07 12.19
C GLY A 135 0.06 -10.54 10.86
N LEU A 136 0.85 -9.45 10.90
CA LEU A 136 1.59 -9.00 9.75
C LEU A 136 2.95 -9.70 9.68
N THR A 137 3.37 -10.04 8.47
CA THR A 137 4.69 -10.59 8.16
C THR A 137 5.38 -9.72 7.11
N VAL A 138 6.64 -9.41 7.34
CA VAL A 138 7.44 -8.64 6.36
C VAL A 138 7.79 -9.54 5.20
N CYS A 139 7.58 -9.05 3.98
CA CYS A 139 7.93 -9.76 2.74
C CYS A 139 8.82 -8.93 1.79
N GLN A 140 9.21 -7.71 2.19
CA GLN A 140 10.17 -6.90 1.45
C GLN A 140 10.82 -5.86 2.37
N ARG A 141 12.14 -5.62 2.19
CA ARG A 141 12.92 -4.61 2.91
C ARG A 141 13.85 -3.87 1.97
N ALA A 142 14.11 -2.61 2.29
CA ALA A 142 15.20 -1.84 1.73
C ALA A 142 16.56 -2.32 2.30
N GLU A 143 17.68 -1.91 1.71
CA GLU A 143 19.02 -2.31 2.13
C GLU A 143 19.39 -1.82 3.54
N ASP A 144 18.82 -0.71 3.98
CA ASP A 144 18.97 -0.17 5.34
C ASP A 144 18.05 -0.84 6.38
N GLY A 145 17.28 -1.85 5.96
CA GLY A 145 16.40 -2.64 6.82
C GLY A 145 14.98 -2.08 6.98
N ILE A 146 14.66 -0.91 6.39
CA ILE A 146 13.31 -0.36 6.41
C ILE A 146 12.33 -1.35 5.74
N VAL A 147 11.17 -1.53 6.36
CA VAL A 147 10.10 -2.41 5.86
C VAL A 147 9.42 -1.77 4.65
N GLU A 148 9.48 -2.48 3.52
CA GLU A 148 8.93 -2.01 2.24
C GLU A 148 7.65 -2.75 1.81
N ALA A 149 7.40 -3.97 2.33
CA ALA A 149 6.12 -4.61 2.17
C ALA A 149 5.79 -5.57 3.32
N VAL A 150 4.49 -5.68 3.60
CA VAL A 150 3.92 -6.60 4.58
C VAL A 150 2.71 -7.31 4.00
N VAL A 151 2.51 -8.56 4.42
CA VAL A 151 1.29 -9.35 4.20
C VAL A 151 0.70 -9.75 5.53
N HIS A 152 -0.61 -9.97 5.59
CA HIS A 152 -1.23 -10.56 6.77
C HIS A 152 -1.28 -12.09 6.63
N GLU A 153 -0.98 -12.82 7.69
CA GLU A 153 -0.86 -14.29 7.70
C GLU A 153 -2.13 -15.02 7.26
N THR A 154 -3.31 -14.47 7.56
CA THR A 154 -4.60 -15.16 7.35
C THR A 154 -5.65 -14.31 6.65
N LEU A 155 -5.44 -13.02 6.50
CA LEU A 155 -6.35 -12.09 5.82
C LEU A 155 -5.78 -11.67 4.47
N PRO A 156 -6.61 -11.37 3.47
CA PRO A 156 -6.14 -10.90 2.16
C PRO A 156 -5.71 -9.42 2.24
N VAL A 157 -4.68 -9.15 3.01
CA VAL A 157 -4.13 -7.82 3.25
C VAL A 157 -2.69 -7.78 2.78
N LEU A 158 -2.40 -6.83 1.90
CA LEU A 158 -1.08 -6.49 1.40
C LEU A 158 -0.83 -5.00 1.63
N GLY A 159 0.32 -4.65 2.18
CA GLY A 159 0.80 -3.28 2.28
C GLY A 159 2.15 -3.14 1.60
N VAL A 160 2.35 -2.06 0.84
CA VAL A 160 3.64 -1.67 0.27
C VAL A 160 3.97 -0.23 0.63
N GLN A 161 5.22 0.04 0.99
CA GLN A 161 5.65 1.36 1.45
C GLN A 161 5.95 2.31 0.28
N TYR A 162 6.39 1.76 -0.83
CA TYR A 162 6.65 2.47 -2.08
C TYR A 162 5.36 2.72 -2.89
N HIS A 163 5.49 3.35 -4.07
CA HIS A 163 4.39 3.74 -4.94
C HIS A 163 4.32 2.88 -6.22
N PRO A 164 3.74 1.66 -6.15
CA PRO A 164 3.65 0.77 -7.31
C PRO A 164 2.83 1.38 -8.47
N GLU A 165 1.87 2.25 -8.18
CA GLU A 165 1.07 2.95 -9.17
C GLU A 165 1.89 3.95 -10.01
N ARG A 166 3.07 4.37 -9.51
CA ARG A 166 3.98 5.29 -10.21
C ARG A 166 5.08 4.58 -11.02
N GLN A 167 5.07 3.25 -11.02
CA GLN A 167 6.03 2.41 -11.76
C GLN A 167 5.36 1.29 -12.54
N SER A 168 4.06 1.44 -12.88
CA SER A 168 3.26 0.43 -13.57
C SER A 168 2.44 1.01 -14.71
N PHE A 169 2.09 0.17 -15.67
CA PHE A 169 1.19 0.50 -16.78
C PHE A 169 1.62 1.78 -17.53
N CYS A 170 0.74 2.79 -17.60
CA CYS A 170 1.03 4.07 -18.26
C CYS A 170 2.09 4.92 -17.56
N LEU A 171 2.37 4.64 -16.29
CA LEU A 171 3.43 5.29 -15.49
C LEU A 171 4.66 4.40 -15.30
N ARG A 172 4.79 3.33 -16.10
CA ARG A 172 5.97 2.48 -16.08
C ARG A 172 7.23 3.30 -16.30
N ARG A 173 8.28 2.94 -15.54
CA ARG A 173 9.60 3.59 -15.56
C ARG A 173 10.67 2.58 -15.98
N ASP A 174 11.68 3.06 -16.66
CA ASP A 174 12.83 2.21 -17.07
C ASP A 174 13.83 1.99 -15.93
N ASP A 175 13.82 2.86 -14.92
CA ASP A 175 14.68 2.82 -13.75
C ASP A 175 14.07 2.09 -12.54
N ALA A 176 12.84 1.56 -12.66
CA ALA A 176 12.14 0.82 -11.60
C ALA A 176 11.54 -0.48 -12.14
N THR A 177 11.37 -1.46 -11.26
CA THR A 177 10.72 -2.73 -11.60
C THR A 177 9.24 -2.51 -11.87
N ASP A 178 8.73 -3.03 -13.00
CA ASP A 178 7.29 -2.96 -13.30
C ASP A 178 6.45 -3.69 -12.25
N ALA A 179 5.66 -2.95 -11.49
CA ALA A 179 4.83 -3.49 -10.41
C ALA A 179 3.40 -3.87 -10.86
N ALA A 180 3.11 -3.96 -12.15
CA ALA A 180 1.79 -4.33 -12.68
C ALA A 180 1.31 -5.70 -12.17
N ALA A 181 2.23 -6.64 -11.90
CA ALA A 181 1.90 -7.96 -11.35
C ALA A 181 1.23 -7.88 -9.96
N LEU A 182 1.60 -6.89 -9.14
CA LEU A 182 0.99 -6.65 -7.84
C LEU A 182 -0.50 -6.30 -7.98
N PHE A 183 -0.83 -5.39 -8.90
CA PHE A 183 -2.22 -5.00 -9.15
C PHE A 183 -3.05 -6.14 -9.73
N ARG A 184 -2.49 -6.94 -10.65
CA ARG A 184 -3.16 -8.13 -11.20
C ARG A 184 -3.44 -9.16 -10.10
N TRP A 185 -2.45 -9.43 -9.24
CA TRP A 185 -2.62 -10.34 -8.12
C TRP A 185 -3.72 -9.86 -7.17
N TRP A 186 -3.70 -8.56 -6.81
CA TRP A 186 -4.71 -8.00 -5.91
C TRP A 186 -6.12 -8.00 -6.52
N ALA A 187 -6.24 -7.70 -7.83
CA ALA A 187 -7.50 -7.76 -8.55
C ALA A 187 -8.13 -9.16 -8.48
N ALA A 188 -7.33 -10.21 -8.69
CA ALA A 188 -7.78 -11.58 -8.59
C ALA A 188 -8.27 -12.00 -7.18
N GLN A 189 -7.89 -11.26 -6.12
CA GLN A 189 -8.44 -11.47 -4.77
C GLN A 189 -9.78 -10.76 -4.56
N ALA A 190 -10.15 -9.80 -5.42
CA ALA A 190 -11.34 -8.96 -5.28
C ALA A 190 -12.59 -9.57 -5.96
N GLU A 191 -12.42 -10.61 -6.74
CA GLU A 191 -13.50 -11.41 -7.36
C GLU A 191 -14.15 -12.35 -6.32
#